data_979323517d9388d8af7562f1ec7b2787
#
_entry.id   979323517d9388d8af7562f1ec7b2787
#
_cell.length_a   1.000
_cell.length_b   1.000
_cell.length_c   1.000
_cell.angle_alpha   90.00
_cell.angle_beta   90.00
_cell.angle_gamma   90.00
#
_symmetry.space_group_name_H-M   'P 1'
#
loop_
_entity.id
_entity.type
_entity.pdbx_description
1 polymer ?
#
loop_
_entity_poly.entity_id
_entity_poly.type
_entity_poly.pdbx_seq_one_letter_code
_entity_poly.pdbx_strand_id
1 'polypeptide(L)'
;MSKMYLLLAGLCLGLTGMAQTDTSTSQEKKPDTIHIGNLIIVKKSDGHYENKDGSVSVSRINHSHRNVSTNWLILDLGFANYNDKTNYTSAVTAGVVAPGLNKEKFNLRNGKSIDVNIWLFMQRLNVISHVVNLKYGLGIELNNYRYESPVYYDKKNNIFIEDVVRHYKKDKLAADYLTVPLMLNFNFTPNNFYNKSFGFSAGVSAGYLYSSRQKMITSEDGKQKIHDDMYLRPFKISYIAELQLGPVKLYGSLATQSMFEKGLDQTPYNVGLRFSNW
;
A
#
# COMPACT_ATOMS: atom_id res chain seq x y z
N MET A 1 -4.73 -22.93 -14.70
CA MET A 1 -3.66 -22.84 -13.68
C MET A 1 -2.25 -22.78 -14.28
N SER A 2 -1.93 -23.45 -15.38
CA SER A 2 -0.56 -23.43 -15.98
C SER A 2 -0.09 -22.08 -16.56
N LYS A 3 -0.99 -21.25 -17.08
CA LYS A 3 -0.65 -19.94 -17.67
C LYS A 3 -0.22 -18.88 -16.63
N MET A 4 -0.65 -19.02 -15.38
CA MET A 4 -0.32 -18.08 -14.30
C MET A 4 1.12 -18.31 -13.78
N TYR A 5 1.60 -19.55 -13.77
CA TYR A 5 2.99 -19.86 -13.38
C TYR A 5 4.01 -19.36 -14.41
N LEU A 6 3.63 -19.31 -15.69
CA LEU A 6 4.50 -18.79 -16.75
C LEU A 6 4.71 -17.26 -16.64
N LEU A 7 3.69 -16.53 -16.21
CA LEU A 7 3.78 -15.07 -15.99
C LEU A 7 4.62 -14.74 -14.75
N LEU A 8 4.50 -15.55 -13.68
CA LEU A 8 5.32 -15.38 -12.47
C LEU A 8 6.79 -15.73 -12.74
N ALA A 9 7.07 -16.78 -13.52
CA ALA A 9 8.41 -17.18 -13.92
C ALA A 9 9.08 -16.13 -14.83
N GLY A 10 8.31 -15.51 -15.74
CA GLY A 10 8.80 -14.42 -16.60
C GLY A 10 9.18 -13.16 -15.81
N LEU A 11 8.46 -12.85 -14.74
CA LEU A 11 8.76 -11.70 -13.88
C LEU A 11 10.03 -11.92 -13.04
N CYS A 12 10.29 -13.16 -12.61
CA CYS A 12 11.51 -13.51 -11.87
C CYS A 12 12.77 -13.50 -12.73
N LEU A 13 12.68 -13.85 -14.00
CA LEU A 13 13.83 -13.86 -14.92
C LEU A 13 14.26 -12.45 -15.37
N GLY A 14 13.35 -11.48 -15.36
CA GLY A 14 13.65 -10.07 -15.69
C GLY A 14 14.43 -9.32 -14.63
N LEU A 15 14.48 -9.81 -13.39
CA LEU A 15 15.14 -9.13 -12.25
C LEU A 15 16.60 -9.51 -12.06
N THR A 16 17.12 -10.52 -12.76
CA THR A 16 18.52 -10.98 -12.62
C THR A 16 19.51 -10.26 -13.53
N GLY A 17 19.06 -9.39 -14.41
CA GLY A 17 19.90 -8.74 -15.45
C GLY A 17 20.65 -7.48 -15.05
N MET A 18 20.53 -6.98 -13.81
CA MET A 18 21.11 -5.68 -13.39
C MET A 18 22.13 -5.77 -12.24
N ALA A 19 22.76 -6.91 -12.06
CA ALA A 19 23.94 -6.99 -11.20
C ALA A 19 25.20 -6.80 -12.06
N GLN A 20 25.53 -5.55 -12.38
CA GLN A 20 26.89 -5.22 -12.86
C GLN A 20 27.84 -5.30 -11.68
N THR A 21 28.68 -6.32 -11.69
CA THR A 21 29.87 -6.43 -10.86
C THR A 21 30.96 -5.55 -11.46
N ASP A 22 31.19 -4.39 -10.87
CA ASP A 22 32.41 -3.64 -11.13
C ASP A 22 33.60 -4.34 -10.43
N THR A 23 34.32 -5.12 -11.18
CA THR A 23 35.61 -5.67 -10.77
C THR A 23 36.70 -4.67 -11.15
N SER A 24 37.03 -3.77 -10.25
CA SER A 24 38.27 -3.00 -10.34
C SER A 24 39.20 -3.45 -9.23
N THR A 25 40.16 -4.24 -9.65
CA THR A 25 41.31 -4.69 -8.84
C THR A 25 42.29 -3.54 -8.68
N SER A 26 42.34 -2.91 -7.52
CA SER A 26 43.55 -2.25 -7.03
C SER A 26 43.60 -2.43 -5.52
N GLN A 27 44.58 -3.19 -5.07
CA GLN A 27 44.92 -3.35 -3.66
C GLN A 27 45.55 -2.06 -3.15
N GLU A 28 44.73 -1.11 -2.70
CA GLU A 28 45.20 -0.08 -1.75
C GLU A 28 44.80 -0.52 -0.34
N LYS A 29 45.80 -0.56 0.56
CA LYS A 29 45.61 -0.78 2.00
C LYS A 29 44.58 0.28 2.50
N LYS A 30 43.40 -0.19 2.83
CA LYS A 30 42.32 0.67 3.40
C LYS A 30 42.83 1.24 4.73
N PRO A 31 42.82 2.55 4.92
CA PRO A 31 43.09 3.15 6.22
C PRO A 31 42.08 2.65 7.24
N ASP A 32 42.56 2.39 8.46
CA ASP A 32 41.70 1.97 9.58
C ASP A 32 40.79 3.13 9.97
N THR A 33 39.50 3.00 9.67
CA THR A 33 38.52 4.07 9.89
C THR A 33 37.53 3.69 10.97
N ILE A 34 37.36 4.55 11.97
CA ILE A 34 36.35 4.41 13.03
C ILE A 34 35.19 5.36 12.72
N HIS A 35 33.99 4.82 12.64
CA HIS A 35 32.76 5.58 12.41
C HIS A 35 31.99 5.76 13.73
N ILE A 36 31.77 6.98 14.17
CA ILE A 36 30.92 7.32 15.32
C ILE A 36 29.85 8.32 14.85
N GLY A 37 28.67 7.81 14.48
CA GLY A 37 27.62 8.64 13.91
C GLY A 37 28.06 9.30 12.60
N ASN A 38 28.08 10.63 12.54
CA ASN A 38 28.55 11.39 11.37
C ASN A 38 30.05 11.73 11.40
N LEU A 39 30.77 11.18 12.34
CA LEU A 39 32.21 11.45 12.53
C LEU A 39 33.01 10.27 11.97
N ILE A 40 33.93 10.54 11.04
CA ILE A 40 34.88 9.56 10.53
C ILE A 40 36.26 9.94 11.08
N ILE A 41 36.83 9.05 11.86
CA ILE A 41 38.23 9.17 12.33
C ILE A 41 39.08 8.26 11.44
N VAL A 42 39.93 8.85 10.63
CA VAL A 42 40.90 8.12 9.76
C VAL A 42 42.25 8.01 10.48
N LYS A 43 42.67 6.78 10.80
CA LYS A 43 43.99 6.54 11.33
C LYS A 43 44.97 6.40 10.14
N LYS A 44 45.81 7.41 9.90
CA LYS A 44 46.92 7.29 8.97
C LYS A 44 47.97 6.33 9.54
N SER A 45 48.39 5.35 8.75
CA SER A 45 49.30 4.28 9.19
C SER A 45 50.79 4.69 9.24
N ASP A 46 51.11 5.94 8.97
CA ASP A 46 52.50 6.43 9.00
C ASP A 46 52.71 7.15 10.33
N GLY A 47 53.49 6.50 11.19
CA GLY A 47 53.75 6.85 12.59
C GLY A 47 54.43 8.21 12.87
N HIS A 48 54.10 9.23 12.15
CA HIS A 48 54.48 10.62 12.45
C HIS A 48 53.25 11.41 12.87
N TYR A 49 53.16 11.62 14.19
CA TYR A 49 52.29 12.63 14.75
C TYR A 49 52.98 14.00 14.59
N GLU A 50 52.78 14.69 13.49
CA GLU A 50 53.01 16.12 13.43
C GLU A 50 51.75 16.84 13.85
N ASN A 51 51.69 17.16 15.14
CA ASN A 51 50.79 18.18 15.68
C ASN A 51 51.27 19.57 15.25
N LYS A 52 50.87 20.02 14.08
CA LYS A 52 50.86 21.43 13.75
C LYS A 52 49.45 21.78 13.34
N ASP A 53 48.83 22.61 14.18
CA ASP A 53 47.50 23.17 14.11
C ASP A 53 46.35 22.13 14.24
N GLY A 54 45.63 22.25 15.38
CA GLY A 54 44.48 21.42 15.75
C GLY A 54 43.23 21.62 14.88
N SER A 55 43.37 21.50 13.58
CA SER A 55 42.24 21.44 12.67
C SER A 55 41.78 19.99 12.55
N VAL A 56 40.78 19.63 13.32
CA VAL A 56 40.00 18.41 13.07
C VAL A 56 39.26 18.59 11.72
N SER A 57 39.80 17.99 10.69
CA SER A 57 39.08 17.95 9.40
C SER A 57 37.83 17.08 9.54
N VAL A 58 36.71 17.69 9.88
CA VAL A 58 35.41 17.02 9.83
C VAL A 58 35.04 16.87 8.36
N SER A 59 35.37 15.77 7.77
CA SER A 59 34.81 15.38 6.47
C SER A 59 33.32 15.10 6.67
N ARG A 60 32.46 16.00 6.21
CA ARG A 60 31.05 15.67 6.06
C ARG A 60 30.96 14.46 5.12
N ILE A 61 30.40 13.36 5.61
CA ILE A 61 30.05 12.26 4.75
C ILE A 61 29.01 12.79 3.78
N ASN A 62 29.40 13.08 2.55
CA ASN A 62 28.43 13.26 1.49
C ASN A 62 27.77 11.89 1.32
N HIS A 63 26.57 11.75 1.84
CA HIS A 63 25.74 10.62 1.51
C HIS A 63 25.48 10.70 0.00
N SER A 64 26.21 9.91 -0.76
CA SER A 64 25.92 9.68 -2.17
C SER A 64 24.46 9.23 -2.24
N HIS A 65 23.61 10.11 -2.72
CA HIS A 65 22.18 9.79 -2.89
C HIS A 65 22.11 8.71 -3.96
N ARG A 66 21.78 7.49 -3.56
CA ARG A 66 21.60 6.38 -4.50
C ARG A 66 20.46 6.70 -5.45
N ASN A 67 20.66 6.43 -6.74
CA ASN A 67 19.61 6.64 -7.75
C ASN A 67 18.39 5.74 -7.52
N VAL A 68 18.58 4.59 -6.89
CA VAL A 68 17.49 3.68 -6.49
C VAL A 68 17.55 3.47 -4.98
N SER A 69 16.42 3.69 -4.33
CA SER A 69 16.25 3.36 -2.92
C SER A 69 15.07 2.41 -2.74
N THR A 70 15.26 1.35 -1.97
CA THR A 70 14.23 0.34 -1.69
C THR A 70 13.85 0.39 -0.22
N ASN A 71 12.55 0.37 0.02
CA ASN A 71 11.98 0.25 1.36
C ASN A 71 11.16 -1.05 1.42
N TRP A 72 11.42 -1.86 2.43
CA TRP A 72 10.80 -3.16 2.63
C TRP A 72 9.78 -3.10 3.75
N LEU A 73 8.70 -3.87 3.63
CA LEU A 73 7.66 -4.04 4.67
C LEU A 73 7.07 -2.71 5.16
N ILE A 74 6.51 -1.92 4.25
CA ILE A 74 5.81 -0.68 4.58
C ILE A 74 4.38 -1.04 5.00
N LEU A 75 3.91 -0.40 6.05
CA LEU A 75 2.55 -0.58 6.59
C LEU A 75 1.74 0.70 6.41
N ASP A 76 0.54 0.55 5.84
CA ASP A 76 -0.48 1.59 5.84
C ASP A 76 -1.64 1.18 6.75
N LEU A 77 -2.13 2.12 7.52
CA LEU A 77 -3.32 1.96 8.35
C LEU A 77 -4.29 3.11 8.06
N GLY A 78 -5.50 2.77 7.67
CA GLY A 78 -6.49 3.76 7.27
C GLY A 78 -7.92 3.30 7.47
N PHE A 79 -8.81 4.17 7.04
CA PHE A 79 -10.24 3.92 6.98
C PHE A 79 -10.64 3.66 5.54
N ALA A 80 -11.49 2.63 5.37
CA ALA A 80 -12.09 2.27 4.10
C ALA A 80 -13.55 2.76 4.07
N ASN A 81 -13.97 3.33 2.95
CA ASN A 81 -15.35 3.69 2.69
C ASN A 81 -15.63 3.60 1.20
N TYR A 82 -16.85 3.87 0.80
CA TYR A 82 -17.22 3.97 -0.61
C TYR A 82 -18.29 5.04 -0.85
N ASN A 83 -18.31 5.56 -2.07
CA ASN A 83 -19.37 6.41 -2.56
C ASN A 83 -20.42 5.53 -3.24
N ASP A 84 -21.62 5.49 -2.66
CA ASP A 84 -22.75 4.69 -3.18
C ASP A 84 -23.61 5.52 -4.12
N LYS A 85 -23.62 5.12 -5.39
CA LYS A 85 -24.45 5.68 -6.47
C LYS A 85 -25.44 4.65 -7.04
N THR A 86 -25.68 3.57 -6.30
CA THR A 86 -26.54 2.46 -6.72
C THR A 86 -27.96 2.90 -7.03
N ASN A 87 -28.45 2.49 -8.20
CA ASN A 87 -29.89 2.49 -8.46
C ASN A 87 -30.50 1.18 -7.90
N TYR A 88 -31.05 1.29 -6.69
CA TYR A 88 -31.57 0.11 -5.97
C TYR A 88 -32.76 -0.55 -6.67
N THR A 89 -33.62 0.20 -7.37
CA THR A 89 -34.71 -0.37 -8.16
C THR A 89 -34.17 -1.29 -9.26
N SER A 90 -33.16 -0.82 -9.98
CA SER A 90 -32.50 -1.63 -11.00
C SER A 90 -31.74 -2.82 -10.41
N ALA A 91 -31.09 -2.66 -9.25
CA ALA A 91 -30.38 -3.73 -8.57
C ALA A 91 -31.31 -4.86 -8.10
N VAL A 92 -32.51 -4.51 -7.62
CA VAL A 92 -33.58 -5.45 -7.27
C VAL A 92 -34.09 -6.19 -8.52
N THR A 93 -34.38 -5.45 -9.60
CA THR A 93 -34.84 -6.05 -10.87
C THR A 93 -33.79 -6.99 -11.45
N ALA A 94 -32.49 -6.69 -11.29
CA ALA A 94 -31.39 -7.53 -11.71
C ALA A 94 -31.15 -8.76 -10.80
N GLY A 95 -31.90 -8.89 -9.70
CA GLY A 95 -31.76 -10.01 -8.76
C GLY A 95 -30.47 -9.99 -7.94
N VAL A 96 -29.80 -8.85 -7.83
CA VAL A 96 -28.57 -8.72 -7.04
C VAL A 96 -28.85 -8.31 -5.60
N VAL A 97 -29.93 -7.56 -5.38
CA VAL A 97 -30.33 -7.02 -4.08
C VAL A 97 -31.79 -7.38 -3.84
N ALA A 98 -32.11 -7.84 -2.64
CA ALA A 98 -33.50 -8.16 -2.27
C ALA A 98 -34.39 -6.91 -2.18
N PRO A 99 -35.70 -7.05 -2.44
CA PRO A 99 -36.65 -5.98 -2.21
C PRO A 99 -36.59 -5.45 -0.77
N GLY A 100 -36.68 -4.12 -0.62
CA GLY A 100 -36.60 -3.45 0.69
C GLY A 100 -35.20 -2.98 1.10
N LEU A 101 -34.14 -3.47 0.45
CA LEU A 101 -32.81 -2.91 0.64
C LEU A 101 -32.66 -1.58 -0.12
N ASN A 102 -32.02 -0.62 0.54
CA ASN A 102 -31.76 0.71 0.04
C ASN A 102 -30.35 1.17 0.46
N LYS A 103 -29.98 2.39 0.07
CA LYS A 103 -28.68 2.98 0.39
C LYS A 103 -28.36 2.97 1.89
N GLU A 104 -29.34 3.28 2.74
CA GLU A 104 -29.15 3.35 4.19
C GLU A 104 -28.72 2.01 4.79
N LYS A 105 -29.25 0.90 4.23
CA LYS A 105 -28.90 -0.45 4.68
C LYS A 105 -27.45 -0.83 4.36
N PHE A 106 -26.85 -0.20 3.37
CA PHE A 106 -25.43 -0.39 3.02
C PHE A 106 -24.49 0.63 3.68
N ASN A 107 -24.99 1.46 4.60
CA ASN A 107 -24.13 2.39 5.34
C ASN A 107 -23.07 1.65 6.13
N LEU A 108 -21.86 2.22 6.16
CA LEU A 108 -20.71 1.67 6.85
C LEU A 108 -20.50 2.33 8.21
N ARG A 109 -20.06 1.53 9.17
CA ARG A 109 -19.53 2.03 10.44
C ARG A 109 -18.15 2.61 10.20
N ASN A 110 -18.06 3.93 9.96
CA ASN A 110 -16.85 4.64 9.55
C ASN A 110 -15.63 4.36 10.45
N GLY A 111 -15.78 4.39 11.77
CA GLY A 111 -14.69 4.11 12.71
C GLY A 111 -14.29 2.62 12.81
N LYS A 112 -14.97 1.71 12.10
CA LYS A 112 -14.73 0.26 12.15
C LYS A 112 -14.51 -0.37 10.77
N SER A 113 -14.67 0.41 9.71
CA SER A 113 -14.31 0.05 8.35
C SER A 113 -12.86 0.47 8.13
N ILE A 114 -11.97 -0.51 7.99
CA ILE A 114 -10.53 -0.29 8.01
C ILE A 114 -9.87 -0.78 6.74
N ASP A 115 -8.85 -0.05 6.34
CA ASP A 115 -7.91 -0.38 5.28
C ASP A 115 -6.54 -0.64 5.89
N VAL A 116 -5.95 -1.77 5.56
CA VAL A 116 -4.60 -2.15 5.98
C VAL A 116 -3.83 -2.58 4.75
N ASN A 117 -2.77 -1.86 4.40
CA ASN A 117 -1.92 -2.22 3.27
C ASN A 117 -0.55 -2.64 3.78
N ILE A 118 -0.05 -3.75 3.26
CA ILE A 118 1.27 -4.28 3.55
C ILE A 118 2.04 -4.34 2.25
N TRP A 119 2.98 -3.41 2.08
CA TRP A 119 3.83 -3.36 0.91
C TRP A 119 5.04 -4.24 1.14
N LEU A 120 5.22 -5.26 0.33
CA LEU A 120 6.39 -6.14 0.40
C LEU A 120 7.65 -5.35 0.13
N PHE A 121 7.60 -4.51 -0.90
CA PHE A 121 8.62 -3.52 -1.19
C PHE A 121 8.01 -2.32 -1.91
N MET A 122 8.65 -1.17 -1.76
CA MET A 122 8.49 0.01 -2.62
C MET A 122 9.87 0.52 -3.00
N GLN A 123 10.05 0.85 -4.27
CA GLN A 123 11.27 1.43 -4.80
C GLN A 123 11.01 2.87 -5.23
N ARG A 124 12.01 3.70 -5.02
CA ARG A 124 12.06 5.07 -5.49
C ARG A 124 13.26 5.21 -6.40
N LEU A 125 13.02 5.45 -7.68
CA LEU A 125 14.00 5.69 -8.71
C LEU A 125 14.13 7.21 -8.92
N ASN A 126 15.34 7.74 -8.77
CA ASN A 126 15.63 9.14 -9.11
C ASN A 126 15.51 9.36 -10.61
N VAL A 127 14.68 10.33 -10.99
CA VAL A 127 14.52 10.75 -12.39
C VAL A 127 15.24 12.07 -12.62
N ILE A 128 15.03 13.07 -11.74
CA ILE A 128 15.62 14.40 -11.85
C ILE A 128 16.13 14.85 -10.48
N SER A 129 17.46 14.87 -10.30
CA SER A 129 18.17 15.49 -9.16
C SER A 129 17.58 15.15 -7.77
N HIS A 130 17.03 13.96 -7.58
CA HIS A 130 16.34 13.52 -6.38
C HIS A 130 15.13 14.37 -5.96
N VAL A 131 14.75 15.37 -6.79
CA VAL A 131 13.55 16.18 -6.64
C VAL A 131 12.35 15.44 -7.22
N VAL A 132 12.49 14.92 -8.47
CA VAL A 132 11.46 14.12 -9.13
C VAL A 132 11.89 12.66 -9.16
N ASN A 133 11.06 11.80 -8.58
CA ASN A 133 11.34 10.38 -8.50
C ASN A 133 10.13 9.57 -8.98
N LEU A 134 10.39 8.38 -9.52
CA LEU A 134 9.37 7.39 -9.80
C LEU A 134 9.30 6.41 -8.63
N LYS A 135 8.10 6.21 -8.06
CA LYS A 135 7.84 5.23 -7.01
C LYS A 135 6.99 4.10 -7.56
N TYR A 136 7.40 2.88 -7.32
CA TYR A 136 6.67 1.67 -7.66
C TYR A 136 6.90 0.57 -6.62
N GLY A 137 6.05 -0.44 -6.59
CA GLY A 137 6.17 -1.49 -5.60
C GLY A 137 5.21 -2.65 -5.82
N LEU A 138 5.13 -3.50 -4.82
CA LEU A 138 4.20 -4.62 -4.76
C LEU A 138 3.73 -4.79 -3.32
N GLY A 139 2.44 -4.99 -3.14
CA GLY A 139 1.87 -5.21 -1.81
C GLY A 139 0.49 -5.83 -1.84
N ILE A 140 -0.08 -6.01 -0.67
CA ILE A 140 -1.44 -6.47 -0.48
C ILE A 140 -2.26 -5.37 0.20
N GLU A 141 -3.47 -5.15 -0.29
CA GLU A 141 -4.45 -4.25 0.30
C GLU A 141 -5.57 -5.08 0.92
N LEU A 142 -5.85 -4.88 2.20
CA LEU A 142 -6.85 -5.59 2.98
C LEU A 142 -7.99 -4.62 3.34
N ASN A 143 -8.97 -4.50 2.46
CA ASN A 143 -10.11 -3.61 2.64
C ASN A 143 -11.21 -4.32 3.42
N ASN A 144 -11.70 -3.70 4.50
CA ASN A 144 -12.75 -4.24 5.34
C ASN A 144 -13.87 -3.22 5.51
N TYR A 145 -15.01 -3.48 4.90
CA TYR A 145 -16.21 -2.65 4.93
C TYR A 145 -17.18 -3.23 5.97
N ARG A 146 -17.39 -2.53 7.08
CA ARG A 146 -18.26 -3.00 8.16
C ARG A 146 -19.62 -2.30 8.07
N TYR A 147 -20.65 -3.07 7.79
CA TYR A 147 -22.03 -2.59 7.66
C TYR A 147 -22.61 -2.17 9.01
N GLU A 148 -23.51 -1.18 8.98
CA GLU A 148 -24.33 -0.77 10.11
C GLU A 148 -25.51 -1.70 10.26
N SER A 149 -26.16 -2.04 9.15
CA SER A 149 -27.29 -2.96 9.07
C SER A 149 -26.81 -4.40 8.81
N PRO A 150 -27.62 -5.39 9.20
CA PRO A 150 -27.31 -6.81 8.99
C PRO A 150 -27.58 -7.23 7.53
N VAL A 151 -26.78 -6.74 6.60
CA VAL A 151 -26.87 -7.07 5.17
C VAL A 151 -25.86 -8.11 4.83
N TYR A 152 -26.29 -9.28 4.39
CA TYR A 152 -25.38 -10.34 4.01
C TYR A 152 -25.68 -10.92 2.62
N TYR A 153 -24.65 -11.52 2.03
CA TYR A 153 -24.75 -12.20 0.75
C TYR A 153 -25.22 -13.65 0.95
N ASP A 154 -26.41 -13.94 0.44
CA ASP A 154 -26.92 -15.31 0.36
C ASP A 154 -26.32 -16.02 -0.85
N LYS A 155 -25.31 -16.83 -0.59
CA LYS A 155 -24.59 -17.61 -1.61
C LYS A 155 -25.50 -18.59 -2.38
N LYS A 156 -26.57 -19.08 -1.75
CA LYS A 156 -27.48 -20.05 -2.38
C LYS A 156 -28.30 -19.40 -3.49
N ASN A 157 -28.74 -18.18 -3.25
CA ASN A 157 -29.58 -17.43 -4.19
C ASN A 157 -28.78 -16.34 -4.96
N ASN A 158 -27.50 -16.16 -4.65
CA ASN A 158 -26.62 -15.13 -5.24
C ASN A 158 -27.20 -13.71 -5.10
N ILE A 159 -27.69 -13.36 -3.92
CA ILE A 159 -28.37 -12.09 -3.68
C ILE A 159 -27.98 -11.50 -2.31
N PHE A 160 -27.88 -10.17 -2.23
CA PHE A 160 -27.76 -9.49 -0.95
C PHE A 160 -29.13 -9.36 -0.30
N ILE A 161 -29.25 -9.80 0.96
CA ILE A 161 -30.49 -9.74 1.75
C ILE A 161 -30.23 -9.12 3.13
N GLU A 162 -31.28 -8.57 3.74
CA GLU A 162 -31.23 -8.12 5.14
C GLU A 162 -31.72 -9.24 6.05
N ASP A 163 -30.98 -9.53 7.11
CA ASP A 163 -31.41 -10.47 8.14
C ASP A 163 -31.91 -9.71 9.36
N VAL A 164 -33.22 -9.65 9.50
CA VAL A 164 -33.90 -8.97 10.61
C VAL A 164 -34.12 -9.89 11.82
N VAL A 165 -33.79 -11.18 11.72
CA VAL A 165 -34.08 -12.19 12.76
C VAL A 165 -32.93 -12.36 13.70
N ARG A 166 -31.71 -12.43 13.21
CA ARG A 166 -30.51 -12.69 14.00
C ARG A 166 -29.90 -11.40 14.56
N HIS A 167 -29.30 -11.51 15.74
CA HIS A 167 -28.61 -10.38 16.40
C HIS A 167 -27.14 -10.32 16.00
N TYR A 168 -26.81 -9.35 15.12
CA TYR A 168 -25.46 -9.18 14.58
C TYR A 168 -24.57 -8.35 15.50
N LYS A 169 -23.51 -8.95 16.02
CA LYS A 169 -22.40 -8.27 16.71
C LYS A 169 -21.41 -7.70 15.70
N LYS A 170 -21.28 -8.36 14.54
CA LYS A 170 -20.35 -7.96 13.47
C LYS A 170 -20.84 -8.47 12.12
N ASP A 171 -20.87 -7.56 11.16
CA ASP A 171 -21.02 -7.88 9.75
C ASP A 171 -20.00 -7.06 8.95
N LYS A 172 -19.18 -7.73 8.15
CA LYS A 172 -18.21 -7.05 7.30
C LYS A 172 -17.93 -7.80 6.00
N LEU A 173 -17.88 -7.05 4.91
CA LEU A 173 -17.32 -7.47 3.64
C LEU A 173 -15.81 -7.21 3.66
N ALA A 174 -15.01 -8.20 3.34
CA ALA A 174 -13.57 -8.07 3.16
C ALA A 174 -13.21 -8.38 1.71
N ALA A 175 -12.45 -7.48 1.10
CA ALA A 175 -11.93 -7.61 -0.26
C ALA A 175 -10.41 -7.36 -0.22
N ASP A 176 -9.64 -8.40 -0.54
CA ASP A 176 -8.19 -8.42 -0.42
C ASP A 176 -7.55 -8.43 -1.82
N TYR A 177 -6.70 -7.43 -2.11
CA TYR A 177 -6.09 -7.23 -3.43
C TYR A 177 -4.58 -7.36 -3.38
N LEU A 178 -4.00 -8.02 -4.38
CA LEU A 178 -2.58 -7.91 -4.70
C LEU A 178 -2.41 -6.66 -5.57
N THR A 179 -1.62 -5.69 -5.12
CA THR A 179 -1.59 -4.35 -5.72
C THR A 179 -0.18 -3.92 -6.11
N VAL A 180 -0.10 -3.27 -7.28
CA VAL A 180 1.09 -2.62 -7.82
C VAL A 180 0.80 -1.12 -7.95
N PRO A 181 1.44 -0.24 -7.15
CA PRO A 181 1.38 1.20 -7.31
C PRO A 181 2.42 1.70 -8.30
N LEU A 182 2.11 2.79 -8.98
CA LEU A 182 3.03 3.57 -9.81
C LEU A 182 2.76 5.07 -9.57
N MET A 183 3.71 5.79 -8.99
CA MET A 183 3.55 7.20 -8.61
C MET A 183 4.75 8.04 -9.05
N LEU A 184 4.49 9.29 -9.38
CA LEU A 184 5.51 10.33 -9.41
C LEU A 184 5.61 10.94 -8.00
N ASN A 185 6.83 11.04 -7.49
CA ASN A 185 7.14 11.63 -6.21
C ASN A 185 7.93 12.92 -6.41
N PHE A 186 7.44 13.99 -5.83
CA PHE A 186 8.09 15.30 -5.77
C PHE A 186 8.65 15.50 -4.36
N ASN A 187 9.96 15.43 -4.23
CA ASN A 187 10.68 15.65 -2.97
C ASN A 187 11.19 17.09 -2.92
N PHE A 188 10.60 17.91 -2.05
CA PHE A 188 10.97 19.31 -1.91
C PHE A 188 12.19 19.53 -0.99
N THR A 189 12.67 18.48 -0.36
CA THR A 189 13.79 18.53 0.59
C THR A 189 14.80 17.41 0.33
N PRO A 190 15.37 17.31 -0.89
CA PRO A 190 16.20 16.17 -1.29
C PRO A 190 17.46 16.00 -0.46
N ASN A 191 17.97 17.06 0.13
CA ASN A 191 19.20 17.07 0.93
C ASN A 191 18.93 16.98 2.45
N ASN A 192 17.68 16.91 2.88
CA ASN A 192 17.35 16.85 4.31
C ASN A 192 17.33 15.42 4.82
N PHE A 193 17.58 15.27 6.12
CA PHE A 193 17.37 14.00 6.81
C PHE A 193 15.90 13.59 6.75
N TYR A 194 15.67 12.29 6.79
CA TYR A 194 14.36 11.66 6.80
C TYR A 194 13.31 12.36 7.70
N ASN A 195 13.70 12.75 8.92
CA ASN A 195 12.79 13.40 9.88
C ASN A 195 12.34 14.82 9.48
N LYS A 196 12.96 15.42 8.48
CA LYS A 196 12.65 16.77 7.98
C LYS A 196 12.26 16.76 6.51
N SER A 197 11.93 15.59 5.99
CA SER A 197 11.56 15.46 4.59
C SER A 197 10.13 15.94 4.35
N PHE A 198 9.95 16.72 3.28
CA PHE A 198 8.66 17.16 2.79
C PHE A 198 8.52 16.81 1.32
N GLY A 199 7.39 16.22 0.95
CA GLY A 199 7.17 15.79 -0.42
C GLY A 199 5.73 15.36 -0.69
N PHE A 200 5.42 15.24 -1.97
CA PHE A 200 4.12 14.80 -2.45
C PHE A 200 4.31 13.70 -3.50
N SER A 201 3.44 12.71 -3.50
CA SER A 201 3.41 11.70 -4.55
C SER A 201 1.98 11.54 -5.06
N ALA A 202 1.83 11.36 -6.36
CA ALA A 202 0.55 11.05 -6.98
C ALA A 202 0.75 10.05 -8.12
N GLY A 203 -0.26 9.24 -8.36
CA GLY A 203 -0.22 8.25 -9.42
C GLY A 203 -1.42 7.33 -9.42
N VAL A 204 -1.19 6.11 -9.90
CA VAL A 204 -2.22 5.08 -10.01
C VAL A 204 -1.76 3.78 -9.37
N SER A 205 -2.72 2.95 -8.99
CA SER A 205 -2.46 1.56 -8.59
C SER A 205 -3.38 0.62 -9.34
N ALA A 206 -2.87 -0.59 -9.63
CA ALA A 206 -3.63 -1.69 -10.18
C ALA A 206 -3.65 -2.84 -9.18
N GLY A 207 -4.84 -3.27 -8.76
CA GLY A 207 -5.07 -4.35 -7.82
C GLY A 207 -5.80 -5.52 -8.47
N TYR A 208 -5.41 -6.75 -8.11
CA TYR A 208 -6.10 -7.99 -8.46
C TYR A 208 -6.71 -8.62 -7.21
N LEU A 209 -8.03 -8.85 -7.21
CA LEU A 209 -8.75 -9.48 -6.12
C LEU A 209 -8.34 -10.94 -6.00
N TYR A 210 -7.64 -11.29 -4.92
CA TYR A 210 -7.23 -12.67 -4.68
C TYR A 210 -8.07 -13.36 -3.62
N SER A 211 -8.81 -12.61 -2.79
CA SER A 211 -9.69 -13.15 -1.77
C SER A 211 -10.83 -12.19 -1.46
N SER A 212 -12.06 -12.73 -1.43
CA SER A 212 -13.24 -12.02 -0.97
C SER A 212 -14.01 -12.87 0.02
N ARG A 213 -14.53 -12.25 1.06
CA ARG A 213 -15.30 -12.93 2.09
C ARG A 213 -16.20 -11.98 2.86
N GLN A 214 -17.38 -12.44 3.21
CA GLN A 214 -18.18 -11.79 4.23
C GLN A 214 -18.02 -12.53 5.56
N LYS A 215 -17.76 -11.78 6.63
CA LYS A 215 -17.61 -12.30 7.99
C LYS A 215 -18.71 -11.73 8.86
N MET A 216 -19.54 -12.64 9.38
CA MET A 216 -20.62 -12.34 10.30
C MET A 216 -20.32 -12.94 11.67
N ILE A 217 -20.77 -12.27 12.72
CA ILE A 217 -20.81 -12.81 14.10
C ILE A 217 -22.17 -12.48 14.65
N THR A 218 -22.96 -13.51 14.89
CA THR A 218 -24.31 -13.42 15.48
C THR A 218 -24.30 -14.02 16.90
N SER A 219 -25.31 -13.72 17.67
CA SER A 219 -25.48 -14.31 19.00
C SER A 219 -25.90 -15.76 18.91
N GLU A 220 -26.67 -16.10 17.88
CA GLU A 220 -27.29 -17.40 17.65
C GLU A 220 -26.31 -18.41 17.06
N ASP A 221 -25.62 -18.05 15.95
CA ASP A 221 -24.78 -19.00 15.20
C ASP A 221 -23.27 -18.76 15.39
N GLY A 222 -22.91 -17.77 16.22
CA GLY A 222 -21.51 -17.42 16.44
C GLY A 222 -20.81 -16.83 15.22
N LYS A 223 -19.60 -17.28 14.93
CA LYS A 223 -18.77 -16.76 13.83
C LYS A 223 -18.97 -17.55 12.56
N GLN A 224 -19.46 -16.86 11.53
CA GLN A 224 -19.62 -17.39 10.18
C GLN A 224 -18.78 -16.64 9.18
N LYS A 225 -18.37 -17.33 8.11
CA LYS A 225 -17.66 -16.74 6.97
C LYS A 225 -18.22 -17.32 5.67
N ILE A 226 -18.63 -16.43 4.78
CA ILE A 226 -19.03 -16.77 3.42
C ILE A 226 -17.87 -16.37 2.51
N HIS A 227 -17.30 -17.33 1.78
CA HIS A 227 -16.30 -17.11 0.75
C HIS A 227 -16.99 -17.23 -0.61
N ASP A 228 -17.02 -16.12 -1.33
CA ASP A 228 -17.59 -16.04 -2.69
C ASP A 228 -17.03 -14.80 -3.39
N ASP A 229 -17.22 -14.68 -4.69
CA ASP A 229 -16.87 -13.47 -5.44
C ASP A 229 -17.82 -12.30 -5.14
N MET A 230 -19.08 -12.58 -4.75
CA MET A 230 -20.10 -11.59 -4.38
C MET A 230 -20.26 -10.49 -5.42
N TYR A 231 -20.10 -10.81 -6.69
CA TYR A 231 -20.05 -9.87 -7.83
C TYR A 231 -18.95 -8.80 -7.74
N LEU A 232 -17.92 -9.01 -6.93
CA LEU A 232 -16.79 -8.07 -6.83
C LEU A 232 -15.93 -8.15 -8.10
N ARG A 233 -15.47 -7.00 -8.56
CA ARG A 233 -14.57 -6.90 -9.73
C ARG A 233 -13.22 -7.53 -9.41
N PRO A 234 -12.70 -8.39 -10.31
CA PRO A 234 -11.39 -9.00 -10.13
C PRO A 234 -10.24 -7.98 -10.25
N PHE A 235 -10.45 -6.88 -11.00
CA PHE A 235 -9.44 -5.83 -11.18
C PHE A 235 -9.94 -4.49 -10.64
N LYS A 236 -9.09 -3.83 -9.87
CA LYS A 236 -9.30 -2.50 -9.31
C LYS A 236 -8.20 -1.57 -9.79
N ILE A 237 -8.57 -0.45 -10.41
CA ILE A 237 -7.65 0.64 -10.70
C ILE A 237 -8.04 1.81 -9.79
N SER A 238 -7.04 2.42 -9.13
CA SER A 238 -7.27 3.55 -8.23
C SER A 238 -6.30 4.67 -8.50
N TYR A 239 -6.76 5.91 -8.36
CA TYR A 239 -5.89 7.06 -8.16
C TYR A 239 -5.36 7.01 -6.74
N ILE A 240 -4.07 7.28 -6.58
CA ILE A 240 -3.41 7.26 -5.27
C ILE A 240 -2.59 8.53 -5.08
N ALA A 241 -2.60 9.04 -3.86
CA ALA A 241 -1.81 10.20 -3.47
C ALA A 241 -1.18 9.99 -2.11
N GLU A 242 -0.04 10.62 -1.88
CA GLU A 242 0.72 10.57 -0.64
C GLU A 242 1.31 11.94 -0.34
N LEU A 243 1.13 12.43 0.88
CA LEU A 243 1.78 13.62 1.41
C LEU A 243 2.79 13.19 2.46
N GLN A 244 4.07 13.49 2.22
CA GLN A 244 5.17 13.16 3.11
C GLN A 244 5.44 14.32 4.07
N LEU A 245 5.34 14.03 5.37
CA LEU A 245 5.55 14.97 6.47
C LEU A 245 6.56 14.34 7.47
N GLY A 246 7.83 14.30 7.08
CA GLY A 246 8.86 13.60 7.87
C GLY A 246 8.60 12.08 7.93
N PRO A 247 8.59 11.49 9.15
CA PRO A 247 8.45 10.04 9.31
C PRO A 247 7.02 9.52 9.07
N VAL A 248 6.02 10.39 9.10
CA VAL A 248 4.62 10.03 8.89
C VAL A 248 4.17 10.56 7.54
N LYS A 249 3.44 9.72 6.81
CA LYS A 249 2.86 10.08 5.52
C LYS A 249 1.36 9.90 5.56
N LEU A 250 0.65 10.89 5.07
CA LEU A 250 -0.78 10.74 4.76
C LEU A 250 -0.89 10.09 3.39
N TYR A 251 -1.76 9.11 3.25
CA TYR A 251 -2.09 8.54 1.95
C TYR A 251 -3.60 8.53 1.73
N GLY A 252 -3.96 8.53 0.46
CA GLY A 252 -5.34 8.34 0.03
C GLY A 252 -5.39 7.56 -1.27
N SER A 253 -6.47 6.79 -1.45
CA SER A 253 -6.79 6.12 -2.70
C SER A 253 -8.26 6.29 -3.04
N LEU A 254 -8.56 6.39 -4.34
CA LEU A 254 -9.90 6.48 -4.89
C LEU A 254 -9.99 5.56 -6.09
N ALA A 255 -10.83 4.55 -6.01
CA ALA A 255 -11.06 3.65 -7.14
C ALA A 255 -11.72 4.40 -8.31
N THR A 256 -11.38 4.02 -9.53
CA THR A 256 -11.95 4.63 -10.75
C THR A 256 -13.34 4.13 -11.09
N GLN A 257 -13.71 2.97 -10.53
CA GLN A 257 -14.98 2.28 -10.80
C GLN A 257 -15.53 1.66 -9.52
N SER A 258 -16.82 1.27 -9.57
CA SER A 258 -17.46 0.46 -8.55
C SER A 258 -16.67 -0.81 -8.26
N MET A 259 -16.62 -1.24 -6.99
CA MET A 259 -16.06 -2.55 -6.62
C MET A 259 -16.92 -3.73 -7.08
N PHE A 260 -18.17 -3.49 -7.49
CA PHE A 260 -19.07 -4.53 -8.01
C PHE A 260 -19.13 -4.50 -9.54
N GLU A 261 -19.23 -5.66 -10.16
CA GLU A 261 -19.39 -5.79 -11.62
C GLU A 261 -20.80 -5.44 -12.07
N LYS A 262 -21.80 -5.75 -11.23
CA LYS A 262 -23.21 -5.53 -11.53
C LYS A 262 -24.04 -5.26 -10.27
N GLY A 263 -25.16 -4.59 -10.45
CA GLY A 263 -26.20 -4.38 -9.44
C GLY A 263 -25.88 -3.24 -8.49
N LEU A 264 -24.76 -3.30 -7.77
CA LEU A 264 -24.34 -2.24 -6.86
C LEU A 264 -23.30 -1.32 -7.52
N ASP A 265 -23.46 -0.01 -7.34
CA ASP A 265 -22.49 1.00 -7.78
C ASP A 265 -21.86 1.69 -6.56
N GLN A 266 -20.86 1.02 -5.98
CA GLN A 266 -20.15 1.46 -4.78
C GLN A 266 -18.67 1.63 -5.11
N THR A 267 -18.24 2.89 -5.26
CA THR A 267 -16.85 3.26 -5.61
C THR A 267 -16.02 3.43 -4.36
N PRO A 268 -15.02 2.55 -4.09
CA PRO A 268 -14.19 2.58 -2.87
C PRO A 268 -13.24 3.77 -2.84
N TYR A 269 -13.01 4.28 -1.62
CA TYR A 269 -11.91 5.18 -1.30
C TYR A 269 -11.35 4.88 0.10
N ASN A 270 -10.06 5.18 0.28
CA ASN A 270 -9.34 4.96 1.53
C ASN A 270 -8.54 6.21 1.87
N VAL A 271 -8.40 6.49 3.16
CA VAL A 271 -7.54 7.55 3.69
C VAL A 271 -6.87 7.04 4.97
N GLY A 272 -5.58 7.27 5.11
CA GLY A 272 -4.84 6.77 6.27
C GLY A 272 -3.42 7.30 6.39
N LEU A 273 -2.67 6.62 7.25
CA LEU A 273 -1.27 6.90 7.55
C LEU A 273 -0.39 5.77 7.01
N ARG A 274 0.71 6.15 6.39
CA ARG A 274 1.77 5.25 5.91
C ARG A 274 2.99 5.37 6.79
N PHE A 275 3.49 4.25 7.24
CA PHE A 275 4.72 4.12 8.02
C PHE A 275 5.82 3.55 7.13
N SER A 276 6.81 4.37 6.80
CA SER A 276 7.90 3.99 5.89
C SER A 276 9.18 4.76 6.22
N ASN A 277 10.33 4.24 5.78
CA ASN A 277 11.66 4.74 6.14
C ASN A 277 12.25 5.79 5.18
N TRP A 278 11.48 6.48 4.34
CA TRP A 278 11.91 7.59 3.46
C TRP A 278 10.89 8.67 3.28
#